data_ee4a3269cf4f988d06e7391b16ab8f94
#
_entry.id   ee4a3269cf4f988d06e7391b16ab8f94
#
_cell.length_a   1.000
_cell.length_b   1.000
_cell.length_c   1.000
_cell.angle_alpha   90.00
_cell.angle_beta   90.00
_cell.angle_gamma   90.00
#
_symmetry.space_group_name_H-M   'P 1'
#
loop_
_entity.id
_entity.type
_entity.pdbx_description
1 polymer ?
#
loop_
_entity_poly.entity_id
_entity_poly.type
_entity_poly.pdbx_seq_one_letter_code
_entity_poly.pdbx_strand_id
1 'polypeptide(L)'
;MLTPNTAAPPTPWSQDLAKPAVAASAVVHSFSQLIGDVRVADNVLIAPGSSIRADEGSPFAIGAGTAIQDGVVIHGLEAGRVLGDDDQPYSVWIGKNVCIIH
;
A
#
# COMPACT_ATOMS: atom_id res chain seq x y z
N MET A 1 -12.60 12.21 13.04
CA MET A 1 -11.99 10.88 12.85
C MET A 1 -11.12 10.87 11.62
N LEU A 2 -9.91 10.37 11.74
CA LEU A 2 -9.02 10.23 10.60
C LEU A 2 -9.41 8.99 9.80
N THR A 3 -9.50 9.14 8.48
CA THR A 3 -9.63 7.98 7.60
C THR A 3 -8.24 7.37 7.39
N PRO A 4 -8.14 6.03 7.24
CA PRO A 4 -6.83 5.39 7.02
C PRO A 4 -6.25 5.67 5.63
N ASN A 5 -7.08 6.09 4.68
CA ASN A 5 -6.69 6.24 3.29
C ASN A 5 -6.47 7.71 2.96
N THR A 6 -5.25 8.04 2.57
CA THR A 6 -4.84 9.43 2.36
C THR A 6 -4.15 9.58 1.02
N ALA A 7 -4.44 10.68 0.32
CA ALA A 7 -3.71 11.04 -0.88
C ALA A 7 -2.25 11.36 -0.52
N ALA A 8 -1.33 11.06 -1.43
CA ALA A 8 0.06 11.42 -1.25
C ALA A 8 0.21 12.95 -1.26
N PRO A 9 1.04 13.53 -0.39
CA PRO A 9 1.34 14.94 -0.48
C PRO A 9 2.18 15.23 -1.73
N PRO A 10 2.09 16.44 -2.30
CA PRO A 10 2.98 16.81 -3.39
C PRO A 10 4.42 16.91 -2.89
N THR A 11 5.36 16.42 -3.68
CA THR A 11 6.78 16.45 -3.36
C THR A 11 7.57 16.89 -4.58
N PRO A 12 8.87 17.26 -4.44
CA PRO A 12 9.67 17.63 -5.60
C PRO A 12 9.80 16.54 -6.66
N TRP A 13 9.73 15.26 -6.25
CA TRP A 13 9.85 14.12 -7.16
C TRP A 13 8.50 13.57 -7.63
N SER A 14 7.40 14.04 -7.05
CA SER A 14 6.07 13.63 -7.47
C SER A 14 5.05 14.71 -7.20
N GLN A 15 4.35 15.11 -8.24
CA GLN A 15 3.19 15.99 -8.14
C GLN A 15 1.88 15.21 -8.16
N ASP A 16 1.97 13.90 -8.19
CA ASP A 16 0.80 13.03 -8.22
C ASP A 16 0.17 12.95 -6.84
N LEU A 17 -1.12 13.22 -6.77
CA LEU A 17 -1.91 13.17 -5.54
C LEU A 17 -2.79 11.91 -5.51
N ALA A 18 -2.26 10.82 -6.01
CA ALA A 18 -2.98 9.55 -6.06
C ALA A 18 -3.42 9.11 -4.67
N LYS A 19 -4.58 8.46 -4.62
CA LYS A 19 -5.16 7.92 -3.39
C LYS A 19 -5.12 6.40 -3.42
N PRO A 20 -5.14 5.76 -2.24
CA PRO A 20 -5.27 4.31 -2.18
C PRO A 20 -6.53 3.82 -2.89
N ALA A 21 -6.39 2.72 -3.61
CA ALA A 21 -7.48 1.98 -4.23
C ALA A 21 -7.65 0.66 -3.48
N VAL A 22 -8.74 0.52 -2.75
CA VAL A 22 -8.97 -0.60 -1.85
C VAL A 22 -10.18 -1.40 -2.32
N ALA A 23 -9.98 -2.69 -2.57
CA ALA A 23 -11.08 -3.57 -2.96
C ALA A 23 -12.14 -3.64 -1.86
N ALA A 24 -13.41 -3.80 -2.26
CA ALA A 24 -14.52 -3.79 -1.31
C ALA A 24 -14.43 -4.90 -0.27
N SER A 25 -13.82 -6.03 -0.62
CA SER A 25 -13.66 -7.16 0.30
C SER A 25 -12.44 -7.04 1.22
N ALA A 26 -11.58 -6.05 1.03
CA ALA A 26 -10.42 -5.85 1.88
C ALA A 26 -10.84 -5.22 3.21
N VAL A 27 -10.13 -5.60 4.27
CA VAL A 27 -10.32 -5.02 5.61
C VAL A 27 -9.09 -4.21 5.96
N VAL A 28 -9.25 -2.89 6.04
CA VAL A 28 -8.21 -1.97 6.46
C VAL A 28 -8.63 -1.37 7.79
N HIS A 29 -7.89 -1.70 8.83
CA HIS A 29 -8.25 -1.26 10.17
C HIS A 29 -8.12 0.27 10.30
N SER A 30 -9.05 0.90 11.02
CA SER A 30 -9.11 2.36 11.14
C SER A 30 -7.88 2.99 11.80
N PHE A 31 -7.11 2.21 12.57
CA PHE A 31 -5.85 2.66 13.19
C PHE A 31 -4.62 2.32 12.35
N SER A 32 -4.80 1.93 11.11
CA SER A 32 -3.71 1.80 10.13
C SER A 32 -3.70 3.02 9.22
N GLN A 33 -2.65 3.15 8.40
CA GLN A 33 -2.51 4.24 7.44
C GLN A 33 -2.12 3.72 6.07
N LEU A 34 -2.85 4.17 5.05
CA LEU A 34 -2.46 4.01 3.66
C LEU A 34 -2.29 5.40 3.05
N ILE A 35 -1.15 5.66 2.43
CA ILE A 35 -0.85 6.96 1.83
C ILE A 35 -0.41 6.77 0.39
N GLY A 36 -1.05 7.49 -0.54
CA GLY A 36 -0.67 7.51 -1.95
C GLY A 36 -1.24 6.35 -2.76
N ASP A 37 -0.58 6.03 -3.86
CA ASP A 37 -1.05 4.98 -4.79
C ASP A 37 -0.72 3.59 -4.25
N VAL A 38 -1.53 3.16 -3.29
CA VAL A 38 -1.49 1.81 -2.72
C VAL A 38 -2.69 1.06 -3.25
N ARG A 39 -2.47 -0.03 -3.97
CA ARG A 39 -3.52 -0.84 -4.59
C ARG A 39 -3.70 -2.10 -3.77
N VAL A 40 -4.84 -2.20 -3.09
CA VAL A 40 -5.15 -3.30 -2.18
C VAL A 40 -6.20 -4.19 -2.83
N ALA A 41 -5.81 -5.44 -3.09
CA ALA A 41 -6.67 -6.41 -3.77
C ALA A 41 -7.70 -7.03 -2.82
N ASP A 42 -8.48 -7.98 -3.35
CA ASP A 42 -9.56 -8.63 -2.60
C ASP A 42 -9.05 -9.43 -1.41
N ASN A 43 -9.84 -9.45 -0.35
CA ASN A 43 -9.60 -10.27 0.84
C ASN A 43 -8.25 -10.00 1.51
N VAL A 44 -7.73 -8.79 1.37
CA VAL A 44 -6.53 -8.37 2.10
C VAL A 44 -6.93 -7.89 3.47
N LEU A 45 -6.13 -8.23 4.47
CA LEU A 45 -6.27 -7.69 5.83
C LEU A 45 -5.07 -6.79 6.14
N ILE A 46 -5.35 -5.57 6.57
CA ILE A 46 -4.33 -4.66 7.08
C ILE A 46 -4.68 -4.35 8.53
N ALA A 47 -3.86 -4.86 9.44
CA ALA A 47 -4.11 -4.82 10.87
C ALA A 47 -3.76 -3.45 11.49
N PRO A 48 -4.19 -3.19 12.73
CA PRO A 48 -3.97 -1.90 13.38
C PRO A 48 -2.50 -1.51 13.53
N GLY A 49 -2.24 -0.21 13.45
CA GLY A 49 -0.90 0.33 13.66
C GLY A 49 0.05 0.16 12.47
N SER A 50 -0.42 -0.41 11.38
CA SER A 50 0.37 -0.54 10.16
C SER A 50 0.43 0.79 9.42
N SER A 51 1.56 1.06 8.77
CA SER A 51 1.77 2.26 7.97
C SER A 51 2.32 1.86 6.60
N ILE A 52 1.55 2.09 5.55
CA ILE A 52 1.93 1.75 4.18
C ILE A 52 1.95 3.04 3.38
N ARG A 53 3.14 3.49 3.01
CA ARG A 53 3.35 4.81 2.43
C ARG A 53 3.93 4.72 1.03
N ALA A 54 3.12 5.09 0.04
CA ALA A 54 3.55 5.24 -1.34
C ALA A 54 3.81 6.73 -1.66
N ASP A 55 4.36 7.47 -0.70
CA ASP A 55 4.62 8.89 -0.83
C ASP A 55 6.03 9.20 -1.37
N GLU A 56 6.94 8.26 -1.32
CA GLU A 56 8.25 8.35 -1.97
C GLU A 56 8.25 7.57 -3.28
N GLY A 57 8.20 6.24 -3.20
CA GLY A 57 8.06 5.37 -4.36
C GLY A 57 6.61 4.91 -4.53
N SER A 58 6.15 4.83 -5.76
CA SER A 58 4.80 4.36 -6.09
C SER A 58 4.80 3.74 -7.49
N PRO A 59 3.79 2.94 -7.86
CA PRO A 59 2.71 2.48 -7.00
C PRO A 59 3.11 1.28 -6.14
N PHE A 60 2.30 1.00 -5.11
CA PHE A 60 2.38 -0.24 -4.34
C PHE A 60 1.23 -1.15 -4.73
N ALA A 61 1.48 -2.46 -4.79
CA ALA A 61 0.41 -3.44 -4.98
C ALA A 61 0.48 -4.50 -3.89
N ILE A 62 -0.68 -4.79 -3.30
CA ILE A 62 -0.84 -5.83 -2.29
C ILE A 62 -1.81 -6.85 -2.83
N GLY A 63 -1.31 -8.07 -3.08
CA GLY A 63 -2.04 -9.14 -3.74
C GLY A 63 -3.15 -9.72 -2.88
N ALA A 64 -4.14 -10.34 -3.56
CA ALA A 64 -5.33 -10.88 -2.91
C ALA A 64 -4.99 -11.90 -1.81
N GLY A 65 -5.74 -11.87 -0.73
CA GLY A 65 -5.58 -12.80 0.38
C GLY A 65 -4.39 -12.55 1.27
N THR A 66 -3.64 -11.47 1.04
CA THR A 66 -2.47 -11.13 1.85
C THR A 66 -2.90 -10.52 3.18
N ALA A 67 -2.18 -10.86 4.24
CA ALA A 67 -2.37 -10.29 5.57
C ALA A 67 -1.14 -9.50 6.00
N ILE A 68 -1.35 -8.25 6.36
CA ILE A 68 -0.32 -7.39 6.93
C ILE A 68 -0.67 -7.21 8.40
N GLN A 69 0.20 -7.71 9.27
CA GLN A 69 -0.07 -7.78 10.69
C GLN A 69 0.20 -6.44 11.39
N ASP A 70 -0.06 -6.39 12.70
CA ASP A 70 0.03 -5.18 13.49
C ASP A 70 1.41 -4.52 13.42
N GLY A 71 1.43 -3.21 13.31
CA GLY A 71 2.65 -2.42 13.43
C GLY A 71 3.64 -2.55 12.27
N VAL A 72 3.23 -3.09 11.14
CA VAL A 72 4.10 -3.21 9.97
C VAL A 72 4.24 -1.86 9.27
N VAL A 73 5.47 -1.51 8.90
CA VAL A 73 5.76 -0.29 8.15
C VAL A 73 6.32 -0.67 6.78
N ILE A 74 5.70 -0.16 5.72
CA ILE A 74 6.14 -0.39 4.34
C ILE A 74 6.26 0.95 3.64
N HIS A 75 7.44 1.22 3.08
CA HIS A 75 7.63 2.32 2.16
C HIS A 75 8.67 1.91 1.11
N GLY A 76 8.73 2.61 0.00
CA GLY A 76 9.57 2.25 -1.12
C GLY A 76 10.54 3.37 -1.49
N LEU A 77 11.50 3.03 -2.33
CA LEU A 77 12.45 4.00 -2.86
C LEU A 77 11.82 4.76 -4.03
N GLU A 78 12.12 6.04 -4.14
CA GLU A 78 11.62 6.89 -5.22
C GLU A 78 11.90 6.29 -6.60
N ALA A 79 13.13 5.85 -6.84
CA ALA A 79 13.57 5.36 -8.15
C ALA A 79 13.54 3.84 -8.29
N GLY A 80 13.36 3.10 -7.20
CA GLY A 80 13.35 1.63 -7.24
C GLY A 80 12.07 1.08 -7.86
N ARG A 81 12.21 0.10 -8.76
CA ARG A 81 11.04 -0.55 -9.37
C ARG A 81 11.28 -2.03 -9.52
N VAL A 82 10.20 -2.78 -9.35
CA VAL A 82 10.12 -4.22 -9.63
C VAL A 82 8.95 -4.45 -10.57
N LEU A 83 9.02 -5.53 -11.36
CA LEU A 83 7.89 -5.90 -12.22
C LEU A 83 6.91 -6.76 -11.42
N GLY A 84 5.63 -6.40 -11.50
CA GLY A 84 4.57 -7.24 -11.00
C GLY A 84 4.25 -8.38 -11.94
N ASP A 85 3.34 -9.25 -11.53
CA ASP A 85 2.86 -10.37 -12.37
C ASP A 85 2.10 -9.86 -13.61
N ASP A 86 1.66 -8.62 -13.58
CA ASP A 86 0.98 -7.95 -14.70
C ASP A 86 1.97 -7.25 -15.66
N ASP A 87 3.27 -7.46 -15.48
CA ASP A 87 4.35 -6.83 -16.25
C ASP A 87 4.40 -5.30 -16.11
N GLN A 88 3.77 -4.74 -15.08
CA GLN A 88 3.84 -3.32 -14.79
C GLN A 88 4.88 -3.04 -13.71
N PRO A 89 5.50 -1.84 -13.74
CA PRO A 89 6.48 -1.47 -12.72
C PRO A 89 5.81 -1.00 -11.43
N TYR A 90 6.36 -1.47 -10.30
CA TYR A 90 5.90 -1.09 -8.97
C TYR A 90 7.09 -0.72 -8.08
N SER A 91 6.89 0.18 -7.17
CA SER A 91 7.87 0.44 -6.11
C SER A 91 7.91 -0.72 -5.11
N VAL A 92 6.73 -1.26 -4.77
CA VAL A 92 6.57 -2.44 -3.92
C VAL A 92 5.52 -3.35 -4.54
N TRP A 93 5.87 -4.61 -4.67
CA TRP A 93 4.94 -5.65 -5.15
C TRP A 93 4.87 -6.76 -4.10
N ILE A 94 3.69 -6.96 -3.55
CA ILE A 94 3.41 -8.05 -2.61
C ILE A 94 2.44 -9.00 -3.31
N GLY A 95 2.84 -10.25 -3.46
CA GLY A 95 2.04 -11.26 -4.15
C GLY A 95 0.80 -11.68 -3.37
N LYS A 96 0.14 -12.72 -3.87
CA LYS A 96 -1.09 -13.26 -3.26
C LYS A 96 -0.76 -14.11 -2.04
N ASN A 97 -1.66 -14.11 -1.06
CA ASN A 97 -1.63 -15.00 0.11
C ASN A 97 -0.30 -14.92 0.89
N VAL A 98 0.27 -13.73 0.96
CA VAL A 98 1.48 -13.46 1.74
C VAL A 98 1.05 -13.03 3.15
N CYS A 99 1.83 -13.42 4.15
CA CYS A 99 1.65 -12.93 5.51
C CYS A 99 2.90 -12.14 5.93
N ILE A 100 2.72 -10.86 6.22
CA ILE A 100 3.81 -9.99 6.65
C ILE A 100 3.62 -9.71 8.14
N ILE A 101 4.62 -10.06 8.93
CA ILE A 101 4.65 -9.83 10.37
C ILE A 101 5.80 -8.90 10.73
N HIS A 102 5.66 -8.24 11.87
CA HIS A 102 6.69 -7.34 12.35
C HIS A 102 7.83 -8.05 13.07
#